data_97f51c16edfe0251a63e2a56a29d275a
#
_entry.id   97f51c16edfe0251a63e2a56a29d275a
#
_cell.length_a   1.000
_cell.length_b   1.000
_cell.length_c   1.000
_cell.angle_alpha   90.00
_cell.angle_beta   90.00
_cell.angle_gamma   90.00
#
_symmetry.space_group_name_H-M   'P 1'
#
loop_
_entity.id
_entity.type
_entity.pdbx_description
1 polymer ?
#
loop_
_entity_poly.entity_id
_entity_poly.type
_entity_poly.pdbx_seq_one_letter_code
_entity_poly.pdbx_strand_id
1 'polypeptide(L)' 'MSTVYMLGLALAVLLATYLLLALLRAERF' A
#
# COMPACT_ATOMS: atom_id res chain seq x y z
N MET A 1 -8.45 19.15 -7.02
CA MET A 1 -8.30 17.77 -6.63
C MET A 1 -9.59 17.22 -6.12
N SER A 2 -9.95 16.08 -6.58
CA SER A 2 -11.24 15.51 -6.20
C SER A 2 -11.07 14.59 -4.99
N THR A 3 -12.14 14.47 -4.25
CA THR A 3 -12.14 13.59 -3.09
C THR A 3 -11.84 12.16 -3.50
N VAL A 4 -12.33 11.77 -4.66
CA VAL A 4 -12.10 10.41 -5.15
C VAL A 4 -10.62 10.16 -5.35
N TYR A 5 -9.92 11.16 -5.83
CA TYR A 5 -8.48 11.03 -6.05
C TYR A 5 -7.76 10.80 -4.72
N MET A 6 -8.19 11.53 -3.69
CA MET A 6 -7.56 11.38 -2.37
C MET A 6 -7.81 9.99 -1.82
N LEU A 7 -9.01 9.48 -2.02
CA LEU A 7 -9.33 8.14 -1.57
C LEU A 7 -8.47 7.11 -2.28
N GLY A 8 -8.28 7.29 -3.58
CA GLY A 8 -7.45 6.38 -4.34
C GLY A 8 -6.02 6.37 -3.86
N LEU A 9 -5.51 7.55 -3.54
CA LEU A 9 -4.14 7.65 -3.04
C LEU A 9 -3.99 6.92 -1.70
N ALA A 10 -4.95 7.11 -0.82
CA ALA A 10 -4.89 6.46 0.49
C ALA A 10 -4.88 4.94 0.32
N LEU A 11 -5.74 4.44 -0.54
CA LEU A 11 -5.80 3.00 -0.79
C LEU A 11 -4.51 2.50 -1.41
N ALA A 12 -3.95 3.27 -2.33
CA ALA A 12 -2.72 2.88 -2.99
C ALA A 12 -1.57 2.77 -1.99
N VAL A 13 -1.49 3.73 -1.07
CA VAL A 13 -0.45 3.71 -0.06
C VAL A 13 -0.61 2.50 0.85
N LEU A 14 -1.85 2.21 1.24
CA LEU A 14 -2.11 1.06 2.09
C LEU A 14 -1.71 -0.23 1.41
N LEU A 15 -2.08 -0.37 0.15
CA LEU A 15 -1.73 -1.58 -0.60
C LEU A 15 -0.23 -1.71 -0.78
N ALA A 16 0.44 -0.61 -1.08
CA ALA A 16 1.87 -0.63 -1.26
C ALA A 16 2.57 -1.04 0.03
N THR A 17 2.12 -0.49 1.13
CA THR A 17 2.70 -0.83 2.43
C THR A 17 2.48 -2.30 2.74
N TYR A 18 1.30 -2.80 2.43
CA TYR A 18 1.00 -4.20 2.68
C TYR A 18 1.92 -5.09 1.86
N LEU A 19 2.12 -4.75 0.61
CA LEU A 19 3.00 -5.55 -0.25
C LEU A 19 4.43 -5.53 0.25
N LEU A 20 4.89 -4.37 0.70
CA LEU A 20 6.25 -4.27 1.22
C LEU A 20 6.43 -5.15 2.44
N LEU A 21 5.47 -5.10 3.34
CA LEU A 21 5.55 -5.94 4.54
C LEU A 21 5.51 -7.41 4.18
N ALA A 22 4.70 -7.77 3.20
CA ALA A 22 4.60 -9.15 2.77
C ALA A 22 5.92 -9.63 2.19
N LEU A 23 6.57 -8.79 1.42
CA LEU A 23 7.85 -9.14 0.82
C LEU A 23 8.91 -9.34 1.89
N LEU A 24 8.96 -8.42 2.84
CA LEU A 24 9.95 -8.51 3.90
C LEU A 24 9.75 -9.77 4.73
N ARG A 25 8.50 -10.12 4.95
CA ARG A 25 8.21 -11.32 5.72
C ARG A 25 8.51 -12.58 4.94
N ALA A 26 8.22 -12.55 3.65
CA ALA A 26 8.47 -13.72 2.83
C ALA A 26 9.94 -13.98 2.70
N GLU A 27 10.74 -12.95 2.70
CA GLU A 27 12.17 -13.08 2.57
C GLU A 27 12.87 -13.43 3.86
N ARG A 28 12.12 -13.48 4.88
CA ARG A 28 12.68 -13.77 6.16
C ARG A 28 12.85 -15.26 6.32
N PHE A 29 13.87 -15.86 5.92
CA PHE A 29 14.14 -17.29 6.17
C PHE A 29 15.57 -17.50 6.59
#